data_7f8b01655d87a56d46d30162ea4b2c72
#
_entry.id   7f8b01655d87a56d46d30162ea4b2c72
#
_cell.length_a   1.000
_cell.length_b   1.000
_cell.length_c   1.000
_cell.angle_alpha   90.00
_cell.angle_beta   90.00
_cell.angle_gamma   90.00
#
_symmetry.space_group_name_H-M   'P 1'
#
loop_
_entity.id
_entity.type
_entity.pdbx_description
1 polymer ?
#
loop_
_entity_poly.entity_id
_entity_poly.type
_entity_poly.pdbx_seq_one_letter_code
_entity_poly.pdbx_strand_id
1 'polypeptide(L)'
;MNIKLTSGSMLQEIVLPDDHIAGFVRPDNSVGTDVYSDQMIIDSIDNPIGCKKLSERILPNQSIAIVVDDATRPTPTKRILPMLLSKLEALGIDKSKITITIGTGLHRSPTDQEKENILGFTILNSYNVADNDARNPDCFALAGKTSETTSIYLNKRVLDADHVITIGMVKSHAFAGFTGGAKSILPAVASQKTIHENHCFHNIEYPRGVLGSCEMSGTRKGMEAAARLVDPFIINVVLSGNGEIIFVAAGDVVKAHRKAVEIYSKSAMRTVPEEVDIALVFGGHAGSVNFYQALFGXXXXL
;
A
#
# COMPACT_ATOMS: atom_id res chain seq x y z
N MET A 1 -18.65 -22.74 -22.59
CA MET A 1 -18.86 -21.96 -21.35
C MET A 1 -18.95 -20.47 -21.66
N ASN A 2 -19.82 -19.73 -20.94
CA ASN A 2 -19.94 -18.28 -21.07
C ASN A 2 -19.30 -17.60 -19.87
N ILE A 3 -18.23 -16.83 -20.11
CA ILE A 3 -17.46 -16.14 -19.07
C ILE A 3 -17.83 -14.66 -19.11
N LYS A 4 -18.27 -14.14 -17.97
CA LYS A 4 -18.64 -12.73 -17.83
C LYS A 4 -17.52 -11.98 -17.11
N LEU A 5 -17.01 -10.95 -17.75
CA LEU A 5 -15.93 -10.11 -17.22
C LEU A 5 -16.41 -8.67 -17.14
N THR A 6 -16.10 -7.99 -16.05
CA THR A 6 -16.41 -6.55 -15.93
C THR A 6 -15.13 -5.74 -16.13
N SER A 7 -15.22 -4.72 -16.97
CA SER A 7 -14.13 -3.78 -17.23
C SER A 7 -14.68 -2.36 -17.01
N GLY A 8 -14.35 -1.77 -15.88
CA GLY A 8 -15.00 -0.53 -15.43
C GLY A 8 -16.48 -0.77 -15.23
N SER A 9 -17.31 -0.01 -15.94
CA SER A 9 -18.78 -0.16 -15.91
C SER A 9 -19.29 -1.12 -16.99
N MET A 10 -18.42 -1.62 -17.87
CA MET A 10 -18.84 -2.49 -18.99
C MET A 10 -18.77 -3.97 -18.60
N LEU A 11 -19.82 -4.70 -18.94
CA LEU A 11 -19.86 -6.16 -18.87
C LEU A 11 -19.51 -6.72 -20.24
N GLN A 12 -18.51 -7.57 -20.30
CA GLN A 12 -18.12 -8.28 -21.53
C GLN A 12 -18.40 -9.76 -21.33
N GLU A 13 -18.89 -10.40 -22.37
CA GLU A 13 -19.13 -11.85 -22.37
C GLU A 13 -18.22 -12.49 -23.42
N ILE A 14 -17.54 -13.54 -23.01
CA ILE A 14 -16.67 -14.34 -23.87
C ILE A 14 -17.21 -15.77 -23.84
N VAL A 15 -17.42 -16.33 -25.01
CA VAL A 15 -17.87 -17.73 -25.12
C VAL A 15 -16.67 -18.58 -25.55
N LEU A 16 -16.35 -19.57 -24.75
CA LEU A 16 -15.24 -20.50 -25.04
C LEU A 16 -15.77 -21.93 -25.06
N PRO A 17 -15.21 -22.79 -25.93
CA PRO A 17 -15.50 -24.22 -25.85
C PRO A 17 -15.05 -24.77 -24.49
N ASP A 18 -15.87 -25.60 -23.88
CA ASP A 18 -15.60 -26.16 -22.54
C ASP A 18 -14.35 -27.04 -22.52
N ASP A 19 -14.11 -27.76 -23.60
CA ASP A 19 -12.96 -28.67 -23.75
C ASP A 19 -11.63 -27.93 -23.97
N HIS A 20 -11.66 -26.61 -24.17
CA HIS A 20 -10.46 -25.78 -24.31
C HIS A 20 -10.11 -25.03 -23.01
N ILE A 21 -10.84 -25.28 -21.90
CA ILE A 21 -10.64 -24.58 -20.65
C ILE A 21 -9.85 -25.47 -19.67
N ALA A 22 -8.57 -25.15 -19.47
CA ALA A 22 -7.72 -25.88 -18.53
C ALA A 22 -8.11 -25.61 -17.07
N GLY A 23 -8.60 -24.40 -16.77
CA GLY A 23 -9.05 -24.09 -15.42
C GLY A 23 -9.26 -22.61 -15.13
N PHE A 24 -9.63 -22.36 -13.89
CA PHE A 24 -9.85 -21.00 -13.37
C PHE A 24 -8.98 -20.79 -12.13
N VAL A 25 -8.23 -19.72 -12.13
CA VAL A 25 -7.43 -19.31 -10.97
C VAL A 25 -8.15 -18.13 -10.30
N ARG A 26 -8.55 -18.31 -9.05
CA ARG A 26 -9.29 -17.31 -8.29
C ARG A 26 -8.72 -17.21 -6.89
N PRO A 27 -8.83 -16.03 -6.25
CA PRO A 27 -8.46 -15.90 -4.82
C PRO A 27 -9.23 -16.93 -3.97
N ASP A 28 -8.60 -17.37 -2.90
CA ASP A 28 -9.23 -18.29 -1.96
C ASP A 28 -10.05 -17.49 -0.94
N ASN A 29 -11.35 -17.51 -1.13
CA ASN A 29 -12.26 -16.80 -0.24
C ASN A 29 -12.48 -17.51 1.11
N SER A 30 -11.87 -18.70 1.31
CA SER A 30 -11.91 -19.35 2.62
C SER A 30 -10.86 -18.77 3.59
N VAL A 31 -9.89 -18.02 3.06
CA VAL A 31 -8.90 -17.33 3.88
C VAL A 31 -9.50 -16.01 4.35
N GLY A 32 -9.59 -15.82 5.66
CA GLY A 32 -10.17 -14.60 6.24
C GLY A 32 -11.68 -14.53 6.00
N THR A 33 -12.40 -15.59 6.36
CA THR A 33 -13.85 -15.62 6.23
C THR A 33 -14.57 -14.60 7.11
N ASP A 34 -13.92 -14.20 8.20
CA ASP A 34 -14.49 -13.21 9.11
C ASP A 34 -14.15 -11.80 8.60
N VAL A 35 -15.17 -11.08 8.19
CA VAL A 35 -15.01 -9.68 7.82
C VAL A 35 -14.58 -8.90 9.07
N TYR A 36 -13.47 -8.17 8.95
CA TYR A 36 -12.93 -7.42 10.08
C TYR A 36 -13.89 -6.34 10.55
N SER A 37 -14.36 -6.46 11.78
CA SER A 37 -15.16 -5.43 12.45
C SER A 37 -14.25 -4.24 12.80
N ASP A 38 -14.86 -3.11 13.13
CA ASP A 38 -14.10 -1.93 13.56
C ASP A 38 -13.32 -2.23 14.85
N GLN A 39 -13.90 -3.03 15.74
CA GLN A 39 -13.19 -3.44 16.98
C GLN A 39 -11.94 -4.26 16.65
N MET A 40 -12.01 -5.17 15.69
CA MET A 40 -10.84 -5.97 15.28
C MET A 40 -9.73 -5.10 14.68
N ILE A 41 -10.11 -4.04 13.96
CA ILE A 41 -9.14 -3.06 13.42
C ILE A 41 -8.45 -2.34 14.60
N ILE A 42 -9.26 -1.86 15.55
CA ILE A 42 -8.77 -1.18 16.76
C ILE A 42 -7.82 -2.11 17.54
N ASP A 43 -8.21 -3.36 17.74
CA ASP A 43 -7.42 -4.36 18.46
C ASP A 43 -6.08 -4.63 17.76
N SER A 44 -6.07 -4.62 16.43
CA SER A 44 -4.84 -4.80 15.65
C SER A 44 -3.87 -3.63 15.87
N ILE A 45 -4.39 -2.40 15.96
CA ILE A 45 -3.59 -1.20 16.24
C ILE A 45 -3.04 -1.24 17.68
N ASP A 46 -3.86 -1.73 18.63
CA ASP A 46 -3.49 -1.79 20.05
C ASP A 46 -2.52 -2.92 20.37
N ASN A 47 -2.41 -3.92 19.50
CA ASN A 47 -1.51 -5.06 19.70
C ASN A 47 -0.54 -5.15 18.52
N PRO A 48 0.36 -4.16 18.39
CA PRO A 48 1.24 -4.06 17.23
C PRO A 48 2.26 -5.17 17.15
N ILE A 49 2.58 -5.56 15.92
CA ILE A 49 3.55 -6.61 15.63
C ILE A 49 4.95 -5.98 15.59
N GLY A 50 5.82 -6.42 16.47
CA GLY A 50 7.25 -6.15 16.41
C GLY A 50 7.71 -4.78 16.86
N CYS A 51 6.84 -3.99 17.48
CA CYS A 51 7.20 -2.70 18.07
C CYS A 51 6.31 -2.38 19.29
N LYS A 52 6.58 -1.29 19.97
CA LYS A 52 5.79 -0.81 21.10
C LYS A 52 4.44 -0.24 20.63
N LYS A 53 3.45 -0.23 21.54
CA LYS A 53 2.13 0.37 21.29
C LYS A 53 2.26 1.87 21.04
N LEU A 54 1.29 2.45 20.33
CA LEU A 54 1.28 3.91 20.10
C LEU A 54 1.28 4.68 21.43
N SER A 55 0.57 4.18 22.44
CA SER A 55 0.54 4.80 23.78
C SER A 55 1.89 4.77 24.53
N GLU A 56 2.82 3.93 24.08
CA GLU A 56 4.17 3.84 24.64
C GLU A 56 5.19 4.61 23.80
N ARG A 57 4.81 4.97 22.58
CA ARG A 57 5.69 5.68 21.63
C ARG A 57 5.41 7.18 21.60
N ILE A 58 4.15 7.56 21.74
CA ILE A 58 3.68 8.93 21.49
C ILE A 58 3.41 9.63 22.80
N LEU A 59 3.96 10.84 22.94
CA LEU A 59 3.73 11.71 24.12
C LEU A 59 2.79 12.86 23.71
N PRO A 60 2.02 13.40 24.66
CA PRO A 60 1.15 14.57 24.35
C PRO A 60 1.92 15.70 23.69
N ASN A 61 1.26 16.41 22.81
CA ASN A 61 1.77 17.56 22.06
C ASN A 61 2.82 17.26 20.99
N GLN A 62 3.18 16.01 20.76
CA GLN A 62 4.07 15.64 19.67
C GLN A 62 3.35 15.76 18.31
N SER A 63 4.11 15.99 17.26
CA SER A 63 3.62 16.11 15.89
C SER A 63 3.57 14.73 15.20
N ILE A 64 2.51 14.50 14.43
CA ILE A 64 2.27 13.22 13.76
C ILE A 64 2.10 13.45 12.26
N ALA A 65 2.91 12.76 11.46
CA ALA A 65 2.68 12.66 10.01
C ALA A 65 1.97 11.34 9.73
N ILE A 66 0.79 11.42 9.12
CA ILE A 66 0.06 10.22 8.68
C ILE A 66 0.14 10.15 7.16
N VAL A 67 0.72 9.08 6.62
CA VAL A 67 0.81 8.87 5.17
C VAL A 67 -0.26 7.84 4.77
N VAL A 68 -1.07 8.20 3.77
CA VAL A 68 -2.12 7.30 3.26
C VAL A 68 -1.93 7.04 1.77
N ASP A 69 -2.41 5.89 1.29
CA ASP A 69 -2.36 5.54 -0.14
C ASP A 69 -3.22 6.52 -0.96
N ASP A 70 -2.84 6.72 -2.22
CA ASP A 70 -3.57 7.55 -3.18
C ASP A 70 -4.74 6.78 -3.83
N ALA A 71 -5.45 7.45 -4.74
CA ALA A 71 -6.65 6.92 -5.40
C ALA A 71 -6.40 5.68 -6.27
N THR A 72 -5.13 5.34 -6.55
CA THR A 72 -4.81 4.14 -7.35
C THR A 72 -4.91 2.86 -6.51
N ARG A 73 -5.11 2.98 -5.21
CA ARG A 73 -5.23 1.84 -4.28
C ARG A 73 -6.61 1.87 -3.62
N PRO A 74 -7.32 0.74 -3.61
CA PRO A 74 -8.62 0.66 -2.92
C PRO A 74 -8.46 0.45 -1.41
N THR A 75 -7.46 1.10 -0.81
CA THR A 75 -7.23 1.05 0.64
C THR A 75 -8.42 1.70 1.35
N PRO A 76 -9.07 1.02 2.32
CA PRO A 76 -10.23 1.58 3.00
C PRO A 76 -9.82 2.62 4.07
N THR A 77 -9.07 3.62 3.64
CA THR A 77 -8.54 4.70 4.49
C THR A 77 -9.67 5.42 5.22
N LYS A 78 -10.75 5.71 4.49
CA LYS A 78 -11.93 6.40 5.04
C LYS A 78 -12.54 5.68 6.25
N ARG A 79 -12.36 4.35 6.33
CA ARG A 79 -12.86 3.54 7.45
C ARG A 79 -11.84 3.52 8.61
N ILE A 80 -10.55 3.41 8.29
CA ILE A 80 -9.48 3.17 9.29
C ILE A 80 -9.03 4.48 9.96
N LEU A 81 -8.88 5.54 9.15
CA LEU A 81 -8.29 6.79 9.61
C LEU A 81 -9.06 7.42 10.78
N PRO A 82 -10.41 7.46 10.80
CA PRO A 82 -11.13 8.01 11.97
C PRO A 82 -10.79 7.28 13.27
N MET A 83 -10.62 5.95 13.23
CA MET A 83 -10.29 5.17 14.43
C MET A 83 -8.89 5.53 14.93
N LEU A 84 -7.92 5.65 14.01
CA LEU A 84 -6.56 6.08 14.36
C LEU A 84 -6.58 7.50 14.96
N LEU A 85 -7.29 8.43 14.32
CA LEU A 85 -7.36 9.81 14.78
C LEU A 85 -7.97 9.90 16.20
N SER A 86 -9.03 9.14 16.45
CA SER A 86 -9.65 9.09 17.78
C SER A 86 -8.65 8.57 18.84
N LYS A 87 -7.83 7.57 18.48
CA LYS A 87 -6.78 7.07 19.37
C LYS A 87 -5.72 8.13 19.64
N LEU A 88 -5.28 8.85 18.62
CA LEU A 88 -4.28 9.92 18.78
C LEU A 88 -4.82 11.06 19.65
N GLU A 89 -6.08 11.44 19.47
CA GLU A 89 -6.75 12.44 20.32
C GLU A 89 -6.79 11.95 21.79
N ALA A 90 -7.11 10.68 22.00
CA ALA A 90 -7.12 10.09 23.35
C ALA A 90 -5.75 10.07 24.00
N LEU A 91 -4.66 10.09 23.19
CA LEU A 91 -3.29 10.21 23.69
C LEU A 91 -2.85 11.67 23.89
N GLY A 92 -3.76 12.63 23.72
CA GLY A 92 -3.48 14.05 23.93
C GLY A 92 -2.85 14.75 22.74
N ILE A 93 -3.02 14.21 21.54
CA ILE A 93 -2.51 14.85 20.31
C ILE A 93 -3.60 15.76 19.75
N ASP A 94 -3.30 17.05 19.69
CA ASP A 94 -4.19 18.04 19.10
C ASP A 94 -4.23 17.89 17.58
N LYS A 95 -5.39 18.16 16.98
CA LYS A 95 -5.58 18.05 15.51
C LYS A 95 -4.58 18.91 14.72
N SER A 96 -4.19 20.06 15.26
CA SER A 96 -3.22 20.95 14.60
C SER A 96 -1.82 20.35 14.52
N LYS A 97 -1.55 19.33 15.31
CA LYS A 97 -0.26 18.59 15.31
C LYS A 97 -0.27 17.41 14.33
N ILE A 98 -1.39 17.13 13.67
CA ILE A 98 -1.52 16.00 12.77
C ILE A 98 -1.53 16.53 11.32
N THR A 99 -0.59 16.04 10.52
CA THR A 99 -0.59 16.29 9.07
C THR A 99 -0.83 14.97 8.34
N ILE A 100 -1.81 14.98 7.44
CA ILE A 100 -2.14 13.81 6.61
C ILE A 100 -1.58 14.05 5.22
N THR A 101 -0.71 13.17 4.75
CA THR A 101 -0.09 13.27 3.43
C THR A 101 -0.59 12.12 2.54
N ILE A 102 -1.18 12.47 1.39
CA ILE A 102 -1.55 11.46 0.39
C ILE A 102 -0.28 11.13 -0.39
N GLY A 103 0.16 9.89 -0.28
CA GLY A 103 1.43 9.40 -0.81
C GLY A 103 1.34 9.04 -2.29
N THR A 104 1.50 10.02 -3.16
CA THR A 104 1.34 9.85 -4.61
C THR A 104 2.58 9.28 -5.32
N GLY A 105 3.76 9.39 -4.70
CA GLY A 105 5.00 9.08 -5.41
C GLY A 105 5.08 9.93 -6.68
N LEU A 106 5.24 9.28 -7.85
CA LEU A 106 5.27 9.94 -9.16
C LEU A 106 3.91 10.02 -9.86
N HIS A 107 2.85 9.53 -9.22
CA HIS A 107 1.50 9.68 -9.77
C HIS A 107 1.10 11.16 -9.77
N ARG A 108 0.05 11.50 -10.50
CA ARG A 108 -0.54 12.84 -10.43
C ARG A 108 -1.18 13.08 -9.06
N SER A 109 -1.33 14.33 -8.70
CA SER A 109 -2.10 14.69 -7.50
C SER A 109 -3.55 14.23 -7.65
N PRO A 110 -4.17 13.77 -6.58
CA PRO A 110 -5.59 13.40 -6.60
C PRO A 110 -6.47 14.64 -6.77
N THR A 111 -7.61 14.47 -7.44
CA THR A 111 -8.63 15.51 -7.51
C THR A 111 -9.29 15.69 -6.15
N ASP A 112 -10.02 16.78 -5.94
CA ASP A 112 -10.73 17.02 -4.69
C ASP A 112 -11.75 15.90 -4.39
N GLN A 113 -12.42 15.39 -5.43
CA GLN A 113 -13.34 14.25 -5.26
C GLN A 113 -12.59 12.99 -4.81
N GLU A 114 -11.41 12.74 -5.37
CA GLU A 114 -10.58 11.60 -4.95
C GLU A 114 -10.10 11.76 -3.50
N LYS A 115 -9.70 12.98 -3.11
CA LYS A 115 -9.32 13.26 -1.71
C LYS A 115 -10.50 12.99 -0.77
N GLU A 116 -11.68 13.43 -1.13
CA GLU A 116 -12.88 13.17 -0.33
C GLU A 116 -13.22 11.68 -0.27
N ASN A 117 -13.03 10.96 -1.36
CA ASN A 117 -13.25 9.51 -1.38
C ASN A 117 -12.24 8.77 -0.48
N ILE A 118 -10.99 9.23 -0.44
CA ILE A 118 -9.91 8.62 0.38
C ILE A 118 -10.11 8.93 1.86
N LEU A 119 -10.39 10.20 2.20
CA LEU A 119 -10.33 10.68 3.59
C LEU A 119 -11.71 10.86 4.23
N GLY A 120 -12.70 11.17 3.40
CA GLY A 120 -14.02 11.61 3.88
C GLY A 120 -14.08 13.12 4.10
N PHE A 121 -15.25 13.69 3.90
CA PHE A 121 -15.51 15.15 3.97
C PHE A 121 -15.02 15.75 5.29
N THR A 122 -15.36 15.12 6.41
CA THR A 122 -15.03 15.65 7.74
C THR A 122 -13.52 15.78 7.95
N ILE A 123 -12.77 14.74 7.64
CA ILE A 123 -11.31 14.74 7.84
C ILE A 123 -10.64 15.72 6.88
N LEU A 124 -11.07 15.72 5.62
CA LEU A 124 -10.51 16.61 4.61
C LEU A 124 -10.61 18.09 5.00
N ASN A 125 -11.69 18.45 5.74
CA ASN A 125 -11.92 19.84 6.14
C ASN A 125 -11.49 20.18 7.58
N SER A 126 -11.06 19.18 8.36
CA SER A 126 -10.72 19.39 9.78
C SER A 126 -9.25 19.21 10.11
N TYR A 127 -8.48 18.63 9.20
CA TYR A 127 -7.06 18.34 9.41
C TYR A 127 -6.21 18.99 8.34
N ASN A 128 -4.91 19.12 8.61
CA ASN A 128 -3.95 19.60 7.62
C ASN A 128 -3.69 18.45 6.62
N VAL A 129 -4.22 18.58 5.40
CA VAL A 129 -4.09 17.57 4.35
C VAL A 129 -3.20 18.10 3.22
N ALA A 130 -2.27 17.29 2.77
CA ALA A 130 -1.35 17.65 1.68
C ALA A 130 -1.15 16.45 0.74
N ASP A 131 -0.78 16.77 -0.51
CA ASP A 131 -0.34 15.77 -1.47
C ASP A 131 1.19 15.75 -1.49
N ASN A 132 1.77 14.62 -1.86
CA ASN A 132 3.20 14.58 -2.13
C ASN A 132 3.45 15.01 -3.58
N ASP A 133 4.16 16.11 -3.78
CA ASP A 133 4.59 16.52 -5.13
C ASP A 133 6.07 16.14 -5.31
N ALA A 134 6.31 14.93 -5.77
CA ALA A 134 7.65 14.35 -5.90
C ALA A 134 8.57 15.16 -6.84
N ARG A 135 7.98 16.00 -7.71
CA ARG A 135 8.73 16.78 -8.71
C ARG A 135 9.16 18.16 -8.20
N ASN A 136 8.60 18.61 -7.09
CA ASN A 136 8.96 19.90 -6.49
C ASN A 136 10.08 19.71 -5.46
N PRO A 137 11.35 20.04 -5.79
CA PRO A 137 12.46 19.77 -4.88
C PRO A 137 12.36 20.50 -3.54
N ASP A 138 11.64 21.61 -3.49
CA ASP A 138 11.48 22.39 -2.26
C ASP A 138 10.69 21.65 -1.17
N CYS A 139 9.94 20.64 -1.57
CA CYS A 139 9.17 19.82 -0.63
C CYS A 139 10.02 18.80 0.15
N PHE A 140 11.29 18.61 -0.23
CA PHE A 140 12.10 17.50 0.26
C PHE A 140 13.36 17.95 1.00
N ALA A 141 13.81 17.11 1.92
CA ALA A 141 15.09 17.27 2.61
C ALA A 141 15.79 15.91 2.65
N LEU A 142 17.10 15.94 2.84
CA LEU A 142 17.91 14.72 2.95
C LEU A 142 17.59 14.02 4.27
N ALA A 143 17.03 12.83 4.17
CA ALA A 143 16.73 11.97 5.33
C ALA A 143 17.95 11.17 5.76
N GLY A 144 18.79 10.78 4.79
CA GLY A 144 19.96 9.94 5.07
C GLY A 144 20.43 9.22 3.81
N LYS A 145 21.19 8.17 4.03
CA LYS A 145 21.69 7.29 2.96
C LYS A 145 21.37 5.84 3.31
N THR A 146 21.00 5.06 2.30
CA THR A 146 20.79 3.62 2.47
C THR A 146 22.00 2.81 1.98
N SER A 147 22.90 3.48 1.23
CA SER A 147 24.19 2.95 0.76
C SER A 147 25.13 4.13 0.59
N GLU A 148 26.40 3.87 0.29
CA GLU A 148 27.40 4.92 0.10
C GLU A 148 27.06 5.88 -1.04
N THR A 149 26.28 5.44 -1.99
CA THR A 149 25.99 6.20 -3.21
C THR A 149 24.55 6.70 -3.32
N THR A 150 23.64 6.26 -2.45
CA THR A 150 22.22 6.61 -2.54
C THR A 150 21.81 7.58 -1.43
N SER A 151 21.36 8.75 -1.81
CA SER A 151 20.83 9.76 -0.89
C SER A 151 19.31 9.73 -0.93
N ILE A 152 18.69 9.55 0.24
CA ILE A 152 17.25 9.46 0.38
C ILE A 152 16.69 10.83 0.75
N TYR A 153 15.90 11.41 -0.15
CA TYR A 153 15.18 12.68 0.06
C TYR A 153 13.71 12.36 0.30
N LEU A 154 13.23 12.68 1.49
CA LEU A 154 11.83 12.48 1.89
C LEU A 154 11.14 13.82 2.11
N ASN A 155 9.83 13.80 2.02
CA ASN A 155 8.99 15.00 2.21
C ASN A 155 9.22 15.57 3.61
N LYS A 156 9.44 16.89 3.68
CA LYS A 156 9.71 17.61 4.92
C LYS A 156 8.61 17.38 5.97
N ARG A 157 7.34 17.31 5.55
CA ARG A 157 6.23 17.05 6.47
C ARG A 157 6.38 15.71 7.22
N VAL A 158 7.04 14.74 6.57
CA VAL A 158 7.30 13.44 7.18
C VAL A 158 8.56 13.50 8.07
N LEU A 159 9.58 14.20 7.60
CA LEU A 159 10.85 14.31 8.33
C LEU A 159 10.76 15.19 9.58
N ASP A 160 9.90 16.22 9.53
CA ASP A 160 9.77 17.19 10.61
C ASP A 160 8.82 16.69 11.72
N ALA A 161 8.11 15.60 11.49
CA ALA A 161 7.19 15.03 12.47
C ALA A 161 7.94 14.19 13.52
N ASP A 162 7.48 14.24 14.76
CA ASP A 162 8.03 13.40 15.84
C ASP A 162 7.74 11.91 15.59
N HIS A 163 6.59 11.63 14.95
CA HIS A 163 6.19 10.24 14.63
C HIS A 163 5.55 10.16 13.26
N VAL A 164 5.82 9.06 12.58
CA VAL A 164 5.25 8.76 11.27
C VAL A 164 4.35 7.53 11.41
N ILE A 165 3.12 7.63 10.91
CA ILE A 165 2.18 6.50 10.84
C ILE A 165 1.77 6.34 9.39
N THR A 166 1.65 5.12 8.89
CA THR A 166 1.21 4.91 7.51
C THR A 166 -0.01 3.98 7.44
N ILE A 167 -0.93 4.27 6.54
CA ILE A 167 -2.08 3.40 6.25
C ILE A 167 -1.98 2.98 4.80
N GLY A 168 -1.92 1.68 4.55
CA GLY A 168 -1.80 1.14 3.19
C GLY A 168 -2.31 -0.28 3.09
N MET A 169 -2.32 -0.82 1.87
CA MET A 169 -2.77 -2.20 1.65
C MET A 169 -1.66 -3.07 1.07
N VAL A 170 -1.78 -4.37 1.32
CA VAL A 170 -0.84 -5.36 0.77
C VAL A 170 -1.50 -6.10 -0.39
N LYS A 171 -0.82 -6.10 -1.53
CA LYS A 171 -1.12 -6.96 -2.68
C LYS A 171 0.18 -7.20 -3.45
N SER A 172 0.20 -8.16 -4.35
CA SER A 172 1.38 -8.46 -5.17
C SER A 172 1.81 -7.25 -6.00
N HIS A 173 3.12 -7.14 -6.25
CA HIS A 173 3.72 -6.03 -7.01
C HIS A 173 4.95 -6.51 -7.77
N ALA A 174 5.03 -6.19 -9.06
CA ALA A 174 6.04 -6.71 -9.95
C ALA A 174 7.49 -6.41 -9.51
N PHE A 175 7.76 -5.20 -9.00
CA PHE A 175 9.13 -4.79 -8.68
C PHE A 175 9.48 -4.91 -7.20
N ALA A 176 8.49 -4.72 -6.32
CA ALA A 176 8.73 -4.68 -4.87
C ALA A 176 8.25 -5.95 -4.15
N GLY A 177 7.86 -6.97 -4.92
CA GLY A 177 7.23 -8.17 -4.40
C GLY A 177 5.78 -7.92 -3.98
N PHE A 178 5.58 -6.96 -3.08
CA PHE A 178 4.25 -6.59 -2.56
C PHE A 178 4.15 -5.09 -2.32
N THR A 179 2.92 -4.55 -2.29
CA THR A 179 2.64 -3.17 -1.87
C THR A 179 2.63 -3.09 -0.34
N GLY A 180 2.39 -1.91 0.20
CA GLY A 180 2.35 -1.69 1.65
C GLY A 180 3.72 -1.63 2.30
N GLY A 181 3.72 -1.52 3.62
CA GLY A 181 4.95 -1.42 4.41
C GLY A 181 5.78 -0.21 3.99
N ALA A 182 7.04 -0.46 3.73
CA ALA A 182 8.01 0.59 3.37
C ALA A 182 7.65 1.36 2.09
N LYS A 183 6.74 0.80 1.23
CA LYS A 183 6.28 1.53 0.03
C LYS A 183 5.52 2.82 0.39
N SER A 184 4.94 2.89 1.57
CA SER A 184 4.28 4.12 2.03
C SER A 184 5.28 5.24 2.38
N ILE A 185 6.58 4.92 2.39
CA ILE A 185 7.65 5.92 2.54
C ILE A 185 8.35 6.14 1.19
N LEU A 186 8.89 5.08 0.59
CA LEU A 186 9.52 5.13 -0.73
C LEU A 186 8.79 4.15 -1.65
N PRO A 187 8.05 4.60 -2.68
CA PRO A 187 8.10 5.93 -3.29
C PRO A 187 7.10 6.97 -2.74
N ALA A 188 6.14 6.61 -1.91
CA ALA A 188 4.94 7.41 -1.65
C ALA A 188 5.23 8.87 -1.25
N VAL A 189 6.23 9.10 -0.37
CA VAL A 189 6.58 10.44 0.11
C VAL A 189 8.07 10.77 -0.15
N ALA A 190 8.64 10.18 -1.18
CA ALA A 190 10.01 10.44 -1.59
C ALA A 190 10.07 11.39 -2.79
N SER A 191 11.23 12.03 -2.99
CA SER A 191 11.47 12.88 -4.15
C SER A 191 11.60 12.06 -5.43
N GLN A 192 11.34 12.67 -6.58
CA GLN A 192 11.52 12.04 -7.89
C GLN A 192 12.93 11.45 -8.04
N LYS A 193 13.96 12.18 -7.59
CA LYS A 193 15.35 11.70 -7.65
C LYS A 193 15.50 10.38 -6.90
N THR A 194 15.05 10.32 -5.65
CA THR A 194 15.13 9.12 -4.82
C THR A 194 14.35 7.95 -5.44
N ILE A 195 13.15 8.26 -5.98
CA ILE A 195 12.32 7.23 -6.63
C ILE A 195 13.06 6.63 -7.83
N HIS A 196 13.64 7.48 -8.71
CA HIS A 196 14.36 7.00 -9.89
C HIS A 196 15.59 6.16 -9.51
N GLU A 197 16.34 6.56 -8.47
CA GLU A 197 17.49 5.80 -8.00
C GLU A 197 17.07 4.42 -7.44
N ASN A 198 15.96 4.36 -6.70
CA ASN A 198 15.46 3.10 -6.15
C ASN A 198 14.85 2.20 -7.23
N HIS A 199 14.11 2.79 -8.18
CA HIS A 199 13.43 2.05 -9.26
C HIS A 199 14.30 1.98 -10.53
N CYS A 200 15.62 2.02 -10.39
CA CYS A 200 16.53 1.89 -11.53
C CYS A 200 16.56 0.44 -12.05
N PHE A 201 17.00 0.27 -13.28
CA PHE A 201 17.07 -1.02 -13.96
C PHE A 201 17.80 -2.08 -13.12
N HIS A 202 18.92 -1.72 -12.51
CA HIS A 202 19.69 -2.62 -11.67
C HIS A 202 18.86 -3.23 -10.53
N ASN A 203 18.08 -2.40 -9.83
CA ASN A 203 17.27 -2.86 -8.69
C ASN A 203 16.04 -3.66 -9.13
N ILE A 204 15.50 -3.35 -10.31
CA ILE A 204 14.33 -4.05 -10.86
C ILE A 204 14.71 -5.40 -11.44
N GLU A 205 15.85 -5.47 -12.17
CA GLU A 205 16.27 -6.69 -12.84
C GLU A 205 16.81 -7.76 -11.89
N TYR A 206 17.41 -7.33 -10.78
CA TYR A 206 18.10 -8.26 -9.88
C TYR A 206 17.35 -8.41 -8.55
N PRO A 207 17.13 -9.65 -8.13
CA PRO A 207 17.20 -10.90 -8.90
C PRO A 207 15.90 -11.14 -9.69
N ARG A 208 15.95 -11.98 -10.69
CA ARG A 208 14.78 -12.38 -11.49
C ARG A 208 13.74 -13.07 -10.59
N GLY A 209 12.47 -12.85 -10.89
CA GLY A 209 11.39 -13.52 -10.18
C GLY A 209 10.98 -12.82 -8.88
N VAL A 210 10.94 -11.51 -8.88
CA VAL A 210 10.62 -10.70 -7.68
C VAL A 210 9.14 -10.80 -7.28
N LEU A 211 8.24 -11.05 -8.23
CA LEU A 211 6.81 -11.13 -7.92
C LEU A 211 6.58 -12.16 -6.79
N GLY A 212 5.90 -11.75 -5.75
CA GLY A 212 5.62 -12.63 -4.61
C GLY A 212 6.79 -12.81 -3.63
N SER A 213 7.90 -12.05 -3.80
CA SER A 213 9.03 -12.13 -2.86
C SER A 213 9.54 -10.76 -2.44
N CYS A 214 9.49 -10.48 -1.15
CA CYS A 214 10.09 -9.27 -0.58
C CYS A 214 11.62 -9.39 -0.52
N GLU A 215 12.10 -10.56 -0.20
CA GLU A 215 13.53 -10.82 0.07
C GLU A 215 14.37 -10.74 -1.22
N MET A 216 13.76 -11.10 -2.34
CA MET A 216 14.43 -11.12 -3.63
C MET A 216 14.47 -9.76 -4.32
N SER A 217 13.73 -8.77 -3.81
CA SER A 217 13.60 -7.46 -4.46
C SER A 217 14.67 -6.47 -4.01
N GLY A 218 15.54 -6.05 -4.91
CA GLY A 218 16.48 -4.94 -4.66
C GLY A 218 15.74 -3.63 -4.38
N THR A 219 14.67 -3.40 -5.13
CA THR A 219 13.80 -2.22 -4.93
C THR A 219 13.21 -2.21 -3.51
N ARG A 220 12.70 -3.38 -3.05
CA ARG A 220 12.12 -3.50 -1.69
C ARG A 220 13.18 -3.26 -0.60
N LYS A 221 14.38 -3.79 -0.76
CA LYS A 221 15.48 -3.58 0.20
C LYS A 221 15.77 -2.09 0.38
N GLY A 222 15.86 -1.36 -0.73
CA GLY A 222 16.04 0.09 -0.69
C GLY A 222 14.87 0.83 -0.02
N MET A 223 13.63 0.38 -0.28
CA MET A 223 12.44 0.95 0.37
C MET A 223 12.49 0.75 1.89
N GLU A 224 12.84 -0.46 2.33
CA GLU A 224 12.89 -0.78 3.77
C GLU A 224 14.01 -0.01 4.47
N ALA A 225 15.17 0.12 3.81
CA ALA A 225 16.26 0.95 4.34
C ALA A 225 15.82 2.41 4.47
N ALA A 226 15.13 2.96 3.46
CA ALA A 226 14.62 4.33 3.51
C ALA A 226 13.58 4.51 4.64
N ALA A 227 12.68 3.54 4.79
CA ALA A 227 11.65 3.61 5.83
C ALA A 227 12.26 3.58 7.25
N ARG A 228 13.35 2.85 7.43
CA ARG A 228 14.04 2.83 8.74
C ARG A 228 14.57 4.19 9.18
N LEU A 229 14.75 5.14 8.25
CA LEU A 229 15.22 6.49 8.58
C LEU A 229 14.14 7.29 9.35
N VAL A 230 12.87 6.90 9.23
CA VAL A 230 11.76 7.60 9.89
C VAL A 230 10.94 6.67 10.81
N ASP A 231 11.31 5.41 10.90
CA ASP A 231 10.73 4.37 11.78
C ASP A 231 9.19 4.44 11.88
N PRO A 232 8.47 4.30 10.73
CA PRO A 232 7.03 4.47 10.76
C PRO A 232 6.31 3.33 11.49
N PHE A 233 5.21 3.67 12.18
CA PHE A 233 4.23 2.68 12.63
C PHE A 233 3.28 2.43 11.46
N ILE A 234 3.23 1.22 10.94
CA ILE A 234 2.38 0.93 9.79
C ILE A 234 1.03 0.33 10.21
N ILE A 235 -0.01 0.59 9.41
CA ILE A 235 -1.30 -0.10 9.48
C ILE A 235 -1.54 -0.61 8.06
N ASN A 236 -1.38 -1.91 7.87
CA ASN A 236 -1.53 -2.52 6.56
C ASN A 236 -2.73 -3.47 6.53
N VAL A 237 -3.58 -3.31 5.52
CA VAL A 237 -4.74 -4.16 5.35
C VAL A 237 -4.53 -5.15 4.22
N VAL A 238 -5.17 -6.32 4.36
CA VAL A 238 -5.35 -7.29 3.29
C VAL A 238 -6.83 -7.32 2.96
N LEU A 239 -7.13 -7.22 1.67
CA LEU A 239 -8.51 -7.24 1.20
C LEU A 239 -8.81 -8.57 0.50
N SER A 240 -10.04 -9.04 0.64
CA SER A 240 -10.58 -10.16 -0.13
C SER A 240 -10.76 -9.77 -1.60
N GLY A 241 -11.09 -10.74 -2.43
CA GLY A 241 -11.47 -10.49 -3.82
C GLY A 241 -12.68 -9.54 -3.97
N ASN A 242 -13.51 -9.44 -2.92
CA ASN A 242 -14.68 -8.56 -2.90
C ASN A 242 -14.39 -7.18 -2.30
N GLY A 243 -13.15 -6.93 -1.90
CA GLY A 243 -12.74 -5.63 -1.33
C GLY A 243 -12.98 -5.47 0.17
N GLU A 244 -13.34 -6.52 0.86
CA GLU A 244 -13.55 -6.50 2.31
C GLU A 244 -12.23 -6.70 3.05
N ILE A 245 -12.06 -6.06 4.21
CA ILE A 245 -10.88 -6.27 5.04
C ILE A 245 -10.95 -7.68 5.64
N ILE A 246 -9.95 -8.50 5.35
CA ILE A 246 -9.82 -9.86 5.90
C ILE A 246 -8.66 -9.97 6.90
N PHE A 247 -7.80 -8.93 6.96
CA PHE A 247 -6.71 -8.89 7.93
C PHE A 247 -6.17 -7.49 8.06
N VAL A 248 -5.77 -7.13 9.29
CA VAL A 248 -5.05 -5.88 9.57
C VAL A 248 -3.78 -6.24 10.33
N ALA A 249 -2.63 -5.76 9.83
CA ALA A 249 -1.36 -5.85 10.53
C ALA A 249 -0.89 -4.44 10.87
N ALA A 250 -0.72 -4.14 12.14
CA ALA A 250 -0.19 -2.85 12.57
C ALA A 250 1.14 -3.07 13.30
N GLY A 251 2.06 -2.11 13.22
CA GLY A 251 3.32 -2.16 13.95
C GLY A 251 4.56 -1.84 13.13
N ASP A 252 5.63 -2.64 13.33
CA ASP A 252 6.94 -2.45 12.67
C ASP A 252 6.84 -2.57 11.16
N VAL A 253 7.52 -1.68 10.46
CA VAL A 253 7.43 -1.52 9.00
C VAL A 253 7.78 -2.81 8.22
N VAL A 254 8.59 -3.68 8.78
CA VAL A 254 8.96 -4.96 8.13
C VAL A 254 8.13 -6.11 8.72
N LYS A 255 8.12 -6.27 10.04
CA LYS A 255 7.48 -7.44 10.68
C LYS A 255 5.97 -7.46 10.46
N ALA A 256 5.28 -6.33 10.67
CA ALA A 256 3.84 -6.25 10.43
C ALA A 256 3.53 -6.43 8.93
N HIS A 257 4.35 -5.82 8.07
CA HIS A 257 4.19 -5.99 6.61
C HIS A 257 4.31 -7.47 6.21
N ARG A 258 5.34 -8.18 6.70
CA ARG A 258 5.54 -9.61 6.38
C ARG A 258 4.35 -10.45 6.85
N LYS A 259 3.76 -10.10 8.00
CA LYS A 259 2.56 -10.82 8.47
C LYS A 259 1.37 -10.60 7.52
N ALA A 260 1.17 -9.37 7.05
CA ALA A 260 0.12 -9.09 6.07
C ALA A 260 0.41 -9.81 4.74
N VAL A 261 1.68 -9.87 4.31
CA VAL A 261 2.10 -10.60 3.10
C VAL A 261 1.75 -12.09 3.22
N GLU A 262 2.03 -12.70 4.39
CA GLU A 262 1.70 -14.11 4.64
C GLU A 262 0.21 -14.39 4.41
N ILE A 263 -0.66 -13.53 4.96
CA ILE A 263 -2.12 -13.70 4.83
C ILE A 263 -2.56 -13.45 3.38
N TYR A 264 -2.04 -12.37 2.76
CA TYR A 264 -2.34 -12.08 1.34
C TYR A 264 -1.95 -13.26 0.46
N SER A 265 -0.75 -13.82 0.67
CA SER A 265 -0.26 -14.93 -0.16
C SER A 265 -1.15 -16.16 -0.04
N LYS A 266 -1.61 -16.47 1.18
CA LYS A 266 -2.54 -17.58 1.39
C LYS A 266 -3.87 -17.36 0.66
N SER A 267 -4.36 -16.14 0.59
CA SER A 267 -5.64 -15.80 -0.05
C SER A 267 -5.50 -15.66 -1.58
N ALA A 268 -4.44 -14.99 -2.06
CA ALA A 268 -4.39 -14.52 -3.45
C ALA A 268 -3.37 -15.23 -4.34
N MET A 269 -2.30 -15.81 -3.74
CA MET A 269 -1.28 -16.49 -4.55
C MET A 269 -1.71 -17.93 -4.81
N ARG A 270 -1.80 -18.27 -6.10
CA ARG A 270 -2.26 -19.59 -6.50
C ARG A 270 -1.27 -20.25 -7.44
N THR A 271 -1.12 -21.55 -7.33
CA THR A 271 -0.33 -22.33 -8.28
C THR A 271 -1.19 -22.60 -9.51
N VAL A 272 -0.65 -22.31 -10.67
CA VAL A 272 -1.28 -22.68 -11.93
C VAL A 272 -1.01 -24.20 -12.13
N PRO A 273 -2.03 -25.02 -12.35
CA PRO A 273 -1.86 -26.47 -12.39
C PRO A 273 -1.06 -26.97 -13.59
N GLU A 274 -1.09 -26.26 -14.71
CA GLU A 274 -0.37 -26.66 -15.92
C GLU A 274 -0.11 -25.45 -16.83
N GLU A 275 0.81 -25.58 -17.74
CA GLU A 275 1.05 -24.57 -18.77
C GLU A 275 -0.10 -24.56 -19.76
N VAL A 276 -0.47 -23.37 -20.22
CA VAL A 276 -1.56 -23.16 -21.18
C VAL A 276 -1.08 -22.29 -22.33
N ASP A 277 -1.67 -22.45 -23.50
CA ASP A 277 -1.34 -21.63 -24.67
C ASP A 277 -1.85 -20.21 -24.53
N ILE A 278 -2.97 -20.01 -23.82
CA ILE A 278 -3.61 -18.70 -23.67
C ILE A 278 -4.08 -18.53 -22.23
N ALA A 279 -3.68 -17.41 -21.61
CA ALA A 279 -4.18 -17.01 -20.30
C ALA A 279 -5.04 -15.75 -20.45
N LEU A 280 -6.28 -15.82 -19.99
CA LEU A 280 -7.17 -14.66 -19.90
C LEU A 280 -7.05 -14.07 -18.51
N VAL A 281 -6.43 -12.89 -18.43
CA VAL A 281 -6.19 -12.23 -17.14
C VAL A 281 -7.16 -11.07 -16.97
N PHE A 282 -7.88 -11.08 -15.85
CA PHE A 282 -8.82 -10.02 -15.50
C PHE A 282 -8.22 -9.14 -14.39
N GLY A 283 -7.89 -7.92 -14.75
CA GLY A 283 -7.21 -6.97 -13.85
C GLY A 283 -8.11 -6.18 -12.90
N GLY A 284 -9.41 -6.44 -12.93
CA GLY A 284 -10.38 -5.73 -12.10
C GLY A 284 -10.43 -4.23 -12.39
N HIS A 285 -10.90 -3.47 -11.41
CA HIS A 285 -11.04 -2.01 -11.55
C HIS A 285 -9.71 -1.32 -11.88
N ALA A 286 -8.65 -1.69 -11.18
CA ALA A 286 -7.33 -1.05 -11.39
C ALA A 286 -6.80 -1.29 -12.81
N GLY A 287 -7.00 -2.49 -13.36
CA GLY A 287 -6.58 -2.84 -14.72
C GLY A 287 -7.35 -2.09 -15.81
N SER A 288 -8.52 -1.54 -15.49
CA SER A 288 -9.33 -0.81 -16.46
C SER A 288 -9.03 0.70 -16.54
N VAL A 289 -8.13 1.20 -15.69
CA VAL A 289 -7.81 2.64 -15.63
C VAL A 289 -7.03 3.10 -16.85
N ASN A 290 -6.00 2.35 -17.25
CA ASN A 290 -5.20 2.63 -18.44
C ASN A 290 -4.35 1.42 -18.81
N PHE A 291 -3.72 1.48 -19.99
CA PHE A 291 -2.91 0.38 -20.53
C PHE A 291 -1.76 -0.02 -19.59
N TYR A 292 -1.11 0.96 -18.98
CA TYR A 292 0.00 0.69 -18.05
C TYR A 292 -0.47 -0.14 -16.84
N GLN A 293 -1.62 0.21 -16.26
CA GLN A 293 -2.18 -0.57 -15.14
C GLN A 293 -2.65 -1.97 -15.59
N ALA A 294 -3.15 -2.08 -16.82
CA ALA A 294 -3.53 -3.39 -17.38
C ALA A 294 -2.32 -4.34 -17.52
N LEU A 295 -1.16 -3.81 -17.89
CA LEU A 295 0.07 -4.62 -17.99
C LEU A 295 0.47 -5.27 -16.66
N PHE A 296 0.15 -4.66 -15.54
CA PHE A 296 0.40 -5.28 -14.24
C PHE A 296 -0.46 -6.52 -14.00
N GLY A 297 -1.56 -6.63 -14.65
CA GLY A 297 -2.36 -7.86 -14.67
C GLY A 297 -1.59 -9.03 -15.23
N UNK A 298 -1.00 -8.74 -16.21
CA UNK A 298 -0.25 -9.71 -16.91
C UNK A 298 0.94 -10.14 -16.10
N UNK A 299 1.44 -9.38 -15.39
CA UNK A 299 2.51 -9.65 -14.55
C UNK A 299 2.11 -10.39 -13.32
N UNK A 300 1.05 -10.34 -12.99
CA UNK A 300 0.49 -10.97 -11.91
C UNK A 300 0.06 -12.38 -12.16
N UNK A 301 -0.03 -12.55 -13.30
CA UNK A 301 -0.44 -13.83 -13.78
C UNK A 301 0.70 -14.72 -14.04
N LEU A 302 1.79 -14.07 -14.23
CA LEU A 302 3.00 -14.82 -14.47
C LEU A 302 3.68 -15.26 -13.16
#